data_91f155db389d8eee6d3a4d36e7c460b8
#
_entry.id   91f155db389d8eee6d3a4d36e7c460b8
#
_cell.length_a   1.000
_cell.length_b   1.000
_cell.length_c   1.000
_cell.angle_alpha   90.00
_cell.angle_beta   90.00
_cell.angle_gamma   90.00
#
_symmetry.space_group_name_H-M   'P 1'
#
loop_
_entity.id
_entity.type
_entity.pdbx_description
1 polymer ?
#
loop_
_entity_poly.entity_id
_entity_poly.type
_entity_poly.pdbx_seq_one_letter_code
_entity_poly.pdbx_strand_id
1 'polypeptide(L)'
;VISLLACALMSSEEQNLSAAALEYHEWPTPGKIAVVPTKGLTNQRDLALAYSPGVAAACNAIVDDPAMASRLTARANLVGVITNGTAVLGLAPWPPNQ
;
A
#
# COMPACT_ATOMS: atom_id res chain seq x y z
N VAL A 1 -25.92 -3.03 -22.57
CA VAL A 1 -25.87 -3.78 -23.86
C VAL A 1 -24.44 -3.80 -24.42
N ILE A 2 -23.63 -2.75 -24.25
CA ILE A 2 -22.24 -2.69 -24.74
C ILE A 2 -21.31 -3.60 -23.90
N SER A 3 -21.60 -3.84 -22.62
CA SER A 3 -20.79 -4.65 -21.72
C SER A 3 -20.79 -6.16 -22.04
N LEU A 4 -21.89 -6.68 -22.56
CA LEU A 4 -22.02 -8.11 -22.94
C LEU A 4 -21.30 -8.43 -24.26
N LEU A 5 -21.21 -7.47 -25.18
CA LEU A 5 -20.52 -7.67 -26.46
C LEU A 5 -18.98 -7.66 -26.32
N ALA A 6 -18.46 -6.88 -25.38
CA ALA A 6 -17.01 -6.84 -25.09
C ALA A 6 -16.51 -8.14 -24.45
N CYS A 7 -17.33 -8.82 -23.66
CA CYS A 7 -16.99 -10.09 -23.03
C CYS A 7 -16.95 -11.27 -24.04
N ALA A 8 -17.72 -11.17 -25.11
CA ALA A 8 -17.82 -12.24 -26.12
C ALA A 8 -16.64 -12.28 -27.12
N LEU A 9 -15.77 -11.27 -27.11
CA LEU A 9 -14.63 -11.15 -28.02
C LEU A 9 -13.28 -11.49 -27.39
N MET A 10 -13.23 -11.79 -26.10
CA MET A 10 -11.98 -12.20 -25.44
C MET A 10 -11.63 -13.64 -25.83
N SER A 11 -10.36 -13.87 -26.17
CA SER A 11 -9.85 -15.22 -26.43
C SER A 11 -9.87 -16.05 -25.13
N SER A 12 -9.85 -17.39 -25.27
CA SER A 12 -9.78 -18.28 -24.11
C SER A 12 -8.54 -18.05 -23.24
N GLU A 13 -7.44 -17.63 -23.84
CA GLU A 13 -6.19 -17.29 -23.15
C GLU A 13 -6.34 -16.01 -22.32
N GLU A 14 -7.00 -14.99 -22.85
CA GLU A 14 -7.28 -13.74 -22.12
C GLU A 14 -8.23 -13.97 -20.94
N GLN A 15 -9.22 -14.84 -21.10
CA GLN A 15 -10.13 -15.23 -20.02
C GLN A 15 -9.39 -15.99 -18.91
N ASN A 16 -8.48 -16.90 -19.26
CA ASN A 16 -7.65 -17.62 -18.31
C ASN A 16 -6.70 -16.69 -17.56
N LEU A 17 -6.08 -15.74 -18.26
CA LEU A 17 -5.20 -14.74 -17.62
C LEU A 17 -5.98 -13.83 -16.67
N SER A 18 -7.19 -13.43 -17.07
CA SER A 18 -8.05 -12.59 -16.24
C SER A 18 -8.46 -13.31 -14.94
N ALA A 19 -8.87 -14.56 -15.02
CA ALA A 19 -9.21 -15.38 -13.85
C ALA A 19 -8.01 -15.57 -12.92
N ALA A 20 -6.86 -15.91 -13.47
CA ALA A 20 -5.62 -16.07 -12.71
C ALA A 20 -5.17 -14.74 -12.06
N ALA A 21 -5.37 -13.60 -12.72
CA ALA A 21 -5.07 -12.30 -12.17
C ALA A 21 -5.98 -11.95 -10.98
N LEU A 22 -7.25 -12.26 -11.03
CA LEU A 22 -8.16 -12.07 -9.90
C LEU A 22 -7.75 -12.92 -8.71
N GLU A 23 -7.49 -14.21 -8.91
CA GLU A 23 -7.00 -15.11 -7.87
C GLU A 23 -5.69 -14.61 -7.26
N TYR A 24 -4.75 -14.15 -8.08
CA TYR A 24 -3.48 -13.59 -7.61
C TYR A 24 -3.65 -12.35 -6.71
N HIS A 25 -4.67 -11.53 -6.96
CA HIS A 25 -4.93 -10.34 -6.13
C HIS A 25 -5.68 -10.66 -4.85
N GLU A 26 -6.40 -11.78 -4.81
CA GLU A 26 -7.23 -12.18 -3.67
C GLU A 26 -6.49 -13.12 -2.73
N TRP A 27 -5.69 -14.04 -3.26
CA TRP A 27 -5.12 -15.13 -2.47
C TRP A 27 -3.58 -15.09 -2.41
N PRO A 28 -2.91 -15.48 -1.29
CA PRO A 28 -3.47 -15.95 0.01
C PRO A 28 -3.95 -14.82 0.92
N THR A 29 -3.60 -13.58 0.61
CA THR A 29 -4.01 -12.39 1.35
C THR A 29 -4.36 -11.30 0.34
N PRO A 30 -5.52 -10.65 0.45
CA PRO A 30 -5.92 -9.62 -0.48
C PRO A 30 -4.90 -8.49 -0.62
N GLY A 31 -4.67 -8.06 -1.86
CA GLY A 31 -3.74 -6.99 -2.19
C GLY A 31 -2.28 -7.46 -2.32
N LYS A 32 -1.38 -6.51 -2.58
CA LYS A 32 0.03 -6.77 -2.89
C LYS A 32 1.00 -6.04 -1.96
N ILE A 33 0.50 -5.46 -0.86
CA ILE A 33 1.28 -4.66 0.07
C ILE A 33 1.21 -5.29 1.45
N ALA A 34 2.36 -5.40 2.10
CA ALA A 34 2.46 -5.75 3.51
C ALA A 34 3.16 -4.63 4.28
N VAL A 35 2.78 -4.46 5.54
CA VAL A 35 3.47 -3.58 6.47
C VAL A 35 4.25 -4.45 7.44
N VAL A 36 5.56 -4.34 7.40
CA VAL A 36 6.46 -5.11 8.27
C VAL A 36 7.38 -4.16 9.04
N PRO A 37 7.67 -4.43 10.31
CA PRO A 37 8.65 -3.65 11.05
C PRO A 37 10.06 -3.91 10.50
N THR A 38 10.86 -2.85 10.35
CA THR A 38 12.27 -2.93 9.92
C THR A 38 13.23 -3.16 11.09
N LYS A 39 12.74 -3.10 12.32
CA LYS A 39 13.46 -3.30 13.57
C LYS A 39 12.87 -4.49 14.32
N GLY A 40 13.69 -5.22 15.05
CA GLY A 40 13.23 -6.29 15.93
C GLY A 40 12.36 -5.75 17.06
N LEU A 41 11.31 -6.50 17.41
CA LEU A 41 10.43 -6.25 18.54
C LEU A 41 10.24 -7.56 19.31
N THR A 42 11.34 -8.15 19.77
CA THR A 42 11.35 -9.50 20.33
C THR A 42 11.47 -9.54 21.84
N ASN A 43 11.85 -8.43 22.48
CA ASN A 43 12.08 -8.35 23.90
C ASN A 43 11.67 -6.99 24.49
N GLN A 44 11.69 -6.88 25.82
CA GLN A 44 11.33 -5.67 26.56
C GLN A 44 12.21 -4.47 26.20
N ARG A 45 13.48 -4.69 25.91
CA ARG A 45 14.40 -3.62 25.52
C ARG A 45 14.01 -3.04 24.16
N ASP A 46 13.70 -3.91 23.20
CA ASP A 46 13.26 -3.47 21.86
C ASP A 46 11.98 -2.64 21.96
N LEU A 47 11.03 -3.08 22.79
CA LEU A 47 9.80 -2.35 23.04
C LEU A 47 10.04 -0.99 23.68
N ALA A 48 10.96 -0.92 24.66
CA ALA A 48 11.33 0.34 25.31
C ALA A 48 12.01 1.33 24.34
N LEU A 49 12.78 0.83 23.38
CA LEU A 49 13.41 1.67 22.35
C LEU A 49 12.41 2.13 21.28
N ALA A 50 11.55 1.22 20.82
CA ALA A 50 10.62 1.47 19.72
C ALA A 50 9.36 2.24 20.14
N TYR A 51 8.93 2.10 21.40
CA TYR A 51 7.69 2.68 21.90
C TYR A 51 7.96 3.61 23.10
N SER A 52 7.84 3.12 24.31
CA SER A 52 7.97 3.98 25.50
C SER A 52 9.03 3.44 26.45
N PRO A 53 9.97 4.26 26.93
CA PRO A 53 10.09 5.74 26.76
C PRO A 53 10.89 6.19 25.51
N GLY A 54 11.52 5.28 24.76
CA GLY A 54 12.52 5.61 23.73
C GLY A 54 12.00 6.45 22.57
N VAL A 55 10.73 6.30 22.18
CA VAL A 55 10.12 7.08 21.09
C VAL A 55 10.14 8.58 21.37
N ALA A 56 10.09 9.00 22.64
CA ALA A 56 10.15 10.40 23.00
C ALA A 56 11.48 11.06 22.59
N ALA A 57 12.59 10.33 22.61
CA ALA A 57 13.88 10.84 22.16
C ALA A 57 13.86 11.15 20.65
N ALA A 58 13.25 10.30 19.83
CA ALA A 58 13.08 10.56 18.41
C ALA A 58 12.16 11.77 18.14
N CYS A 59 11.06 11.89 18.89
CA CYS A 59 10.15 13.03 18.77
C CYS A 59 10.87 14.35 19.11
N ASN A 60 11.60 14.40 20.22
CA ASN A 60 12.35 15.58 20.64
C ASN A 60 13.41 15.98 19.59
N ALA A 61 14.15 15.01 19.07
CA ALA A 61 15.13 15.27 18.02
C ALA A 61 14.51 15.88 16.75
N ILE A 62 13.28 15.48 16.39
CA ILE A 62 12.55 16.05 15.24
C ILE A 62 12.03 17.45 15.56
N VAL A 63 11.64 17.72 16.81
CA VAL A 63 11.25 19.07 17.26
C VAL A 63 12.42 20.03 17.20
N ASP A 64 13.59 19.59 17.65
CA ASP A 64 14.81 20.39 17.66
C ASP A 64 15.36 20.64 16.24
N ASP A 65 15.30 19.63 15.37
CA ASP A 65 15.69 19.72 13.96
C ASP A 65 14.71 18.94 13.08
N PRO A 66 13.78 19.62 12.37
CA PRO A 66 12.80 18.98 11.50
C PRO A 66 13.40 18.11 10.38
N ALA A 67 14.67 18.32 9.98
CA ALA A 67 15.33 17.49 8.98
C ALA A 67 15.55 16.05 9.47
N MET A 68 15.60 15.85 10.80
CA MET A 68 15.70 14.53 11.42
C MET A 68 14.51 13.61 11.12
N ALA A 69 13.35 14.15 10.73
CA ALA A 69 12.20 13.34 10.35
C ALA A 69 12.51 12.38 9.18
N SER A 70 13.35 12.77 8.24
CA SER A 70 13.78 11.91 7.12
C SER A 70 14.70 10.77 7.55
N ARG A 71 15.40 10.91 8.69
CA ARG A 71 16.33 9.91 9.22
C ARG A 71 15.69 9.00 10.27
N LEU A 72 14.75 9.53 11.05
CA LEU A 72 14.15 8.85 12.19
C LEU A 72 12.77 8.23 11.89
N THR A 73 12.21 8.52 10.73
CA THR A 73 10.91 7.98 10.28
C THR A 73 10.99 7.41 8.88
N ALA A 74 9.92 6.76 8.43
CA ALA A 74 9.78 6.27 7.05
C ALA A 74 9.54 7.38 6.01
N ARG A 75 9.49 8.67 6.41
CA ARG A 75 9.15 9.80 5.52
C ARG A 75 9.99 9.85 4.25
N ALA A 76 11.28 9.55 4.32
CA ALA A 76 12.17 9.57 3.16
C ALA A 76 11.95 8.38 2.19
N ASN A 77 11.24 7.35 2.62
CA ASN A 77 11.05 6.09 1.88
C ASN A 77 9.61 5.89 1.41
N LEU A 78 8.72 6.85 1.64
CA LEU A 78 7.30 6.75 1.28
C LEU A 78 6.93 7.82 0.26
N VAL A 79 6.26 7.38 -0.80
CA VAL A 79 5.65 8.25 -1.80
C VAL A 79 4.17 7.93 -1.85
N GLY A 80 3.33 8.92 -1.54
CA GLY A 80 1.87 8.81 -1.64
C GLY A 80 1.41 9.15 -3.06
N VAL A 81 0.62 8.28 -3.66
CA VAL A 81 -0.10 8.57 -4.90
C VAL A 81 -1.56 8.80 -4.55
N ILE A 82 -2.03 10.02 -4.78
CA ILE A 82 -3.39 10.43 -4.45
C ILE A 82 -4.17 10.56 -5.77
N THR A 83 -5.32 9.88 -5.84
CA THR A 83 -6.18 9.89 -7.02
C THR A 83 -7.65 9.89 -6.62
N ASN A 84 -8.49 10.48 -7.46
CA ASN A 84 -9.96 10.36 -7.34
C ASN A 84 -10.54 9.28 -8.26
N GLY A 85 -9.71 8.49 -8.93
CA GLY A 85 -10.14 7.39 -9.80
C GLY A 85 -10.76 7.82 -11.14
N THR A 86 -10.62 9.08 -11.55
CA THR A 86 -11.24 9.58 -12.80
C THR A 86 -10.52 9.11 -14.07
N ALA A 87 -9.30 8.56 -13.94
CA ALA A 87 -8.54 8.00 -15.05
C ALA A 87 -7.83 6.72 -14.60
N VAL A 88 -8.34 5.57 -15.01
CA VAL A 88 -7.78 4.25 -14.71
C VAL A 88 -7.54 3.50 -16.01
N LEU A 89 -6.31 3.58 -16.54
CA LEU A 89 -5.82 2.80 -17.71
C LEU A 89 -6.81 2.70 -18.88
N GLY A 90 -7.48 3.81 -19.25
CA GLY A 90 -8.47 3.85 -20.32
C GLY A 90 -9.81 3.21 -20.00
N LEU A 91 -10.01 2.77 -18.78
CA LEU A 91 -11.31 2.34 -18.28
C LEU A 91 -12.21 3.55 -18.04
N ALA A 92 -13.53 3.35 -18.11
CA ALA A 92 -14.50 4.38 -17.78
C ALA A 92 -14.29 4.90 -16.35
N PRO A 93 -14.70 6.15 -16.06
CA PRO A 93 -14.57 6.71 -14.72
C PRO A 93 -15.10 5.73 -13.67
N TRP A 94 -14.30 5.45 -12.67
CA TRP A 94 -14.71 4.63 -11.52
C TRP A 94 -15.81 5.37 -10.75
N PRO A 95 -16.92 4.72 -10.38
CA PRO A 95 -17.98 5.40 -9.65
C PRO A 95 -17.46 5.92 -8.29
N PRO A 96 -17.77 7.16 -7.91
CA PRO A 96 -17.15 7.84 -6.76
C PRO A 96 -17.52 7.29 -5.38
N ASN A 97 -18.31 6.23 -5.30
CA ASN A 97 -18.92 5.76 -4.03
C ASN A 97 -18.70 4.26 -3.76
N GLN A 98 -17.55 3.70 -4.12
CA GLN A 98 -17.23 2.33 -3.67
C GLN A 98 -15.92 2.28 -2.91
#